data_77e3fca9420136da12f454bdce41d228
#
_entry.id   77e3fca9420136da12f454bdce41d228
#
_cell.length_a   1.000
_cell.length_b   1.000
_cell.length_c   1.000
_cell.angle_alpha   90.00
_cell.angle_beta   90.00
_cell.angle_gamma   90.00
#
_symmetry.space_group_name_H-M   'P 1'
#
loop_
_entity.id
_entity.type
_entity.pdbx_description
1 polymer ?
#
loop_
_entity_poly.entity_id
_entity_poly.type
_entity_poly.pdbx_seq_one_letter_code
_entity_poly.pdbx_strand_id
1 'polypeptide(L)'
;MKNIGIAFFVLTLFASPNVRAQNLLKGKGLKSWDTYLGAQFPELSENRNGIKPVGLNIDPKNTFSVITEDGDKILHITGEQFGGISTKKEFENYHLQLQFKWGKLKWHPKKNAKMDSGLLYHANGEQGADNGFWMQAQEFQIQEGDCGDYWGCAGAYFDAPTKKEKDSVYVYNPNGEMRTFKDKTIEGRRVFKSFDAENATGQWNTLDLYCFGDTAVHIVNGKTVNVLYHSRHIVNGKIEPLTKGKIQLQSEGAEIYFKNIVVTNITGIPVAVLK
;
A
#
# COMPACT_ATOMS: atom_id res chain seq x y z
N MET A 1 -4.32 31.07 66.26
CA MET A 1 -4.90 29.94 65.44
C MET A 1 -4.28 30.03 64.09
N LYS A 2 -3.43 29.03 63.72
CA LYS A 2 -2.78 28.98 62.40
C LYS A 2 -3.60 28.07 61.52
N ASN A 3 -4.15 28.60 60.41
CA ASN A 3 -4.85 27.82 59.41
C ASN A 3 -3.83 27.12 58.51
N ILE A 4 -3.82 25.80 58.53
CA ILE A 4 -3.04 24.95 57.64
C ILE A 4 -3.94 24.67 56.42
N GLY A 5 -3.63 25.31 55.28
CA GLY A 5 -4.29 24.98 53.98
C GLY A 5 -3.72 23.70 53.41
N ILE A 6 -4.56 22.68 53.23
CA ILE A 6 -4.22 21.42 52.55
C ILE A 6 -4.41 21.64 51.06
N ALA A 7 -3.30 21.66 50.30
CA ALA A 7 -3.33 21.67 48.84
C ALA A 7 -3.59 20.25 48.33
N PHE A 8 -4.72 20.02 47.69
CA PHE A 8 -5.00 18.79 46.96
C PHE A 8 -4.29 18.81 45.59
N PHE A 9 -3.27 18.00 45.41
CA PHE A 9 -2.65 17.74 44.12
C PHE A 9 -3.52 16.71 43.37
N VAL A 10 -4.25 17.15 42.34
CA VAL A 10 -4.96 16.25 41.43
C VAL A 10 -3.93 15.70 40.46
N LEU A 11 -3.53 14.46 40.65
CA LEU A 11 -2.67 13.72 39.71
C LEU A 11 -3.52 13.25 38.55
N THR A 12 -3.51 14.01 37.45
CA THR A 12 -4.12 13.57 36.19
C THR A 12 -3.25 12.46 35.56
N LEU A 13 -3.68 11.22 35.69
CA LEU A 13 -3.12 10.07 34.97
C LEU A 13 -3.45 10.24 33.48
N PHE A 14 -2.48 10.70 32.71
CA PHE A 14 -2.55 10.57 31.26
C PHE A 14 -2.40 9.09 30.90
N ALA A 15 -3.51 8.45 30.54
CA ALA A 15 -3.48 7.12 29.95
C ALA A 15 -2.71 7.21 28.62
N SER A 16 -1.51 6.67 28.57
CA SER A 16 -0.77 6.52 27.31
C SER A 16 -1.62 5.69 26.35
N PRO A 17 -1.83 6.12 25.10
CA PRO A 17 -2.58 5.33 24.13
C PRO A 17 -1.91 3.96 24.00
N ASN A 18 -2.70 2.88 24.12
CA ASN A 18 -2.21 1.52 23.95
C ASN A 18 -1.75 1.35 22.50
N VAL A 19 -0.47 1.52 22.24
CA VAL A 19 0.17 1.23 20.96
C VAL A 19 0.15 -0.28 20.78
N ARG A 20 -0.82 -0.79 20.03
CA ARG A 20 -0.98 -2.22 19.77
C ARG A 20 -0.48 -2.54 18.37
N ALA A 21 0.67 -3.19 18.29
CA ALA A 21 1.18 -3.76 17.05
C ALA A 21 0.46 -5.09 16.73
N GLN A 22 0.04 -5.28 15.49
CA GLN A 22 -0.60 -6.49 15.00
C GLN A 22 0.15 -7.02 13.77
N ASN A 23 0.75 -8.20 13.89
CA ASN A 23 1.30 -8.92 12.73
C ASN A 23 0.15 -9.62 11.98
N LEU A 24 -0.04 -9.30 10.71
CA LEU A 24 -1.18 -9.73 9.91
C LEU A 24 -1.06 -11.17 9.39
N LEU A 25 0.13 -11.78 9.45
CA LEU A 25 0.37 -13.20 9.09
C LEU A 25 0.40 -14.13 10.30
N LYS A 26 0.47 -13.58 11.53
CA LYS A 26 0.63 -14.38 12.75
C LYS A 26 -0.66 -15.13 13.12
N GLY A 27 -0.55 -16.42 13.35
CA GLY A 27 -1.57 -17.28 13.96
C GLY A 27 -2.58 -17.88 12.98
N LYS A 28 -3.23 -17.09 12.14
CA LYS A 28 -4.38 -17.55 11.34
C LYS A 28 -4.06 -17.81 9.85
N GLY A 29 -2.81 -17.62 9.42
CA GLY A 29 -2.45 -17.69 7.99
C GLY A 29 -3.33 -16.72 7.19
N LEU A 30 -3.92 -17.17 6.08
CA LEU A 30 -4.76 -16.34 5.22
C LEU A 30 -6.23 -16.21 5.67
N LYS A 31 -6.65 -16.77 6.82
CA LYS A 31 -8.04 -16.70 7.29
C LYS A 31 -8.56 -15.27 7.56
N SER A 32 -7.65 -14.32 7.83
CA SER A 32 -7.95 -12.90 8.02
C SER A 32 -7.88 -12.08 6.74
N TRP A 33 -7.71 -12.73 5.60
CA TRP A 33 -7.57 -12.14 4.29
C TRP A 33 -8.67 -12.65 3.36
N ASP A 34 -8.99 -11.86 2.34
CA ASP A 34 -9.77 -12.25 1.18
C ASP A 34 -8.87 -12.19 -0.05
N THR A 35 -8.94 -13.20 -0.91
CA THR A 35 -8.27 -13.20 -2.21
C THR A 35 -9.26 -12.83 -3.31
N TYR A 36 -8.81 -12.13 -4.33
CA TYR A 36 -9.58 -11.89 -5.53
C TYR A 36 -8.67 -12.01 -6.74
N LEU A 37 -9.14 -12.76 -7.74
CA LEU A 37 -8.49 -12.92 -9.03
C LEU A 37 -9.44 -12.43 -10.13
N GLY A 38 -8.98 -11.46 -10.91
CA GLY A 38 -9.74 -10.89 -12.01
C GLY A 38 -9.85 -11.82 -13.23
N ALA A 39 -10.26 -11.27 -14.36
CA ALA A 39 -10.23 -11.96 -15.65
C ALA A 39 -8.77 -12.12 -16.08
N GLN A 40 -8.29 -13.37 -16.14
CA GLN A 40 -6.89 -13.68 -16.42
C GLN A 40 -6.57 -13.51 -17.91
N PHE A 41 -5.31 -13.24 -18.20
CA PHE A 41 -4.82 -13.14 -19.56
C PHE A 41 -4.74 -14.54 -20.20
N PRO A 42 -5.29 -14.76 -21.40
CA PRO A 42 -5.00 -15.95 -22.16
C PRO A 42 -3.52 -16.00 -22.53
N GLU A 43 -3.01 -17.21 -22.77
CA GLU A 43 -1.63 -17.36 -23.24
C GLU A 43 -1.42 -16.58 -24.54
N LEU A 44 -0.34 -15.80 -24.60
CA LEU A 44 0.05 -14.99 -25.76
C LEU A 44 -0.96 -13.92 -26.20
N SER A 45 -1.97 -13.58 -25.36
CA SER A 45 -2.95 -12.52 -25.67
C SER A 45 -3.07 -11.53 -24.51
N GLU A 46 -3.09 -10.23 -24.81
CA GLU A 46 -3.38 -9.19 -23.84
C GLU A 46 -4.88 -8.80 -23.80
N ASN A 47 -5.69 -9.38 -24.71
CA ASN A 47 -7.11 -9.11 -24.74
C ASN A 47 -7.87 -10.06 -23.81
N ARG A 48 -8.57 -9.50 -22.83
CA ARG A 48 -9.40 -10.22 -21.85
C ARG A 48 -10.90 -10.10 -22.10
N ASN A 49 -11.33 -9.55 -23.23
CA ASN A 49 -12.74 -9.34 -23.51
C ASN A 49 -13.51 -10.67 -23.48
N GLY A 50 -14.62 -10.66 -22.75
CA GLY A 50 -15.48 -11.83 -22.57
C GLY A 50 -14.97 -12.86 -21.55
N ILE A 51 -13.78 -12.69 -20.97
CA ILE A 51 -13.26 -13.57 -19.93
C ILE A 51 -13.82 -13.10 -18.56
N LYS A 52 -14.45 -14.02 -17.84
CA LYS A 52 -14.99 -13.74 -16.50
C LYS A 52 -13.87 -13.73 -15.47
N PRO A 53 -14.01 -12.90 -14.41
CA PRO A 53 -13.14 -12.99 -13.25
C PRO A 53 -13.17 -14.41 -12.65
N VAL A 54 -12.05 -14.86 -12.10
CA VAL A 54 -12.00 -16.07 -11.28
C VAL A 54 -12.84 -15.87 -10.02
N GLY A 55 -12.71 -14.72 -9.38
CA GLY A 55 -13.61 -14.26 -8.33
C GLY A 55 -13.00 -14.22 -6.93
N LEU A 56 -13.88 -13.93 -5.97
CA LEU A 56 -13.54 -13.74 -4.55
C LEU A 56 -13.32 -15.09 -3.86
N ASN A 57 -12.20 -15.22 -3.16
CA ASN A 57 -11.81 -16.41 -2.39
C ASN A 57 -11.76 -17.71 -3.23
N ILE A 58 -11.53 -17.56 -4.53
CA ILE A 58 -11.29 -18.66 -5.47
C ILE A 58 -9.86 -18.50 -5.98
N ASP A 59 -9.00 -19.47 -5.67
CA ASP A 59 -7.58 -19.47 -6.04
C ASP A 59 -7.14 -20.88 -6.49
N PRO A 60 -7.50 -21.27 -7.72
CA PRO A 60 -7.29 -22.64 -8.21
C PRO A 60 -5.82 -22.99 -8.43
N LYS A 61 -4.94 -21.99 -8.52
CA LYS A 61 -3.50 -22.19 -8.76
C LYS A 61 -2.64 -21.91 -7.52
N ASN A 62 -3.26 -21.68 -6.35
CA ASN A 62 -2.53 -21.29 -5.13
C ASN A 62 -1.63 -20.05 -5.37
N THR A 63 -2.18 -19.05 -6.04
CA THR A 63 -1.50 -17.77 -6.29
C THR A 63 -1.02 -17.14 -4.98
N PHE A 64 -1.82 -17.29 -3.92
CA PHE A 64 -1.53 -16.80 -2.57
C PHE A 64 -1.36 -17.95 -1.59
N SER A 65 -0.20 -18.06 -0.98
CA SER A 65 0.09 -19.09 0.03
C SER A 65 0.94 -18.54 1.17
N VAL A 66 0.93 -19.20 2.32
CA VAL A 66 1.84 -18.90 3.44
C VAL A 66 2.80 -20.04 3.61
N ILE A 67 4.08 -19.76 3.43
CA ILE A 67 5.18 -20.68 3.70
C ILE A 67 5.86 -20.34 5.03
N THR A 68 6.71 -21.22 5.52
CA THR A 68 7.55 -20.98 6.70
C THR A 68 9.00 -21.20 6.32
N GLU A 69 9.82 -20.19 6.52
CA GLU A 69 11.27 -20.22 6.27
C GLU A 69 11.97 -19.62 7.49
N ASP A 70 12.94 -20.30 8.07
CA ASP A 70 13.71 -19.87 9.26
C ASP A 70 12.84 -19.39 10.44
N GLY A 71 11.66 -20.00 10.61
CA GLY A 71 10.70 -19.63 11.67
C GLY A 71 9.77 -18.44 11.32
N ASP A 72 10.04 -17.72 10.25
CA ASP A 72 9.19 -16.63 9.76
C ASP A 72 8.02 -17.16 8.92
N LYS A 73 6.84 -16.56 9.10
CA LYS A 73 5.70 -16.74 8.19
C LYS A 73 5.84 -15.76 7.03
N ILE A 74 5.88 -16.30 5.82
CA ILE A 74 6.07 -15.56 4.57
C ILE A 74 4.83 -15.75 3.70
N LEU A 75 4.18 -14.67 3.31
CA LEU A 75 3.20 -14.68 2.24
C LEU A 75 3.95 -14.79 0.92
N HIS A 76 3.71 -15.88 0.20
CA HIS A 76 4.20 -16.10 -1.14
C HIS A 76 3.08 -15.80 -2.15
N ILE A 77 3.35 -14.93 -3.09
CA ILE A 77 2.49 -14.60 -4.23
C ILE A 77 3.22 -15.03 -5.49
N THR A 78 2.65 -15.99 -6.24
CA THR A 78 3.31 -16.51 -7.45
C THR A 78 3.36 -15.47 -8.57
N GLY A 79 2.41 -14.54 -8.62
CA GLY A 79 2.27 -13.56 -9.69
C GLY A 79 1.61 -14.10 -10.96
N GLU A 80 1.38 -15.42 -11.08
CA GLU A 80 0.87 -16.03 -12.30
C GLU A 80 -0.53 -15.54 -12.68
N GLN A 81 -1.39 -15.34 -11.69
CA GLN A 81 -2.75 -14.83 -11.89
C GLN A 81 -2.87 -13.41 -11.32
N PHE A 82 -3.41 -12.50 -12.12
CA PHE A 82 -3.57 -11.10 -11.71
C PHE A 82 -4.75 -10.94 -10.76
N GLY A 83 -4.51 -10.19 -9.69
CA GLY A 83 -5.47 -9.92 -8.64
C GLY A 83 -4.82 -9.40 -7.39
N GLY A 84 -5.45 -9.61 -6.22
CA GLY A 84 -4.91 -9.14 -4.96
C GLY A 84 -5.40 -9.96 -3.77
N ILE A 85 -4.66 -9.86 -2.68
CA ILE A 85 -5.06 -10.38 -1.38
C ILE A 85 -5.25 -9.21 -0.42
N SER A 86 -6.44 -9.06 0.15
CA SER A 86 -6.83 -7.93 0.99
C SER A 86 -7.18 -8.35 2.41
N THR A 87 -6.83 -7.52 3.39
CA THR A 87 -7.27 -7.73 4.76
C THR A 87 -8.80 -7.68 4.87
N LYS A 88 -9.41 -8.54 5.71
CA LYS A 88 -10.84 -8.42 6.03
C LYS A 88 -11.13 -7.19 6.88
N LYS A 89 -10.17 -6.81 7.74
CA LYS A 89 -10.23 -5.64 8.60
C LYS A 89 -9.76 -4.40 7.84
N GLU A 90 -10.38 -3.26 8.12
CA GLU A 90 -9.96 -1.92 7.71
C GLU A 90 -9.07 -1.28 8.77
N PHE A 91 -8.21 -0.36 8.34
CA PHE A 91 -7.28 0.38 9.17
C PHE A 91 -7.35 1.87 8.88
N GLU A 92 -7.12 2.68 9.92
CA GLU A 92 -6.99 4.13 9.87
C GLU A 92 -5.95 4.57 10.91
N ASN A 93 -5.24 5.66 10.68
CA ASN A 93 -4.24 6.23 11.58
C ASN A 93 -3.22 5.16 12.06
N TYR A 94 -2.40 4.69 11.13
CA TYR A 94 -1.48 3.59 11.39
C TYR A 94 -0.11 3.79 10.75
N HIS A 95 0.87 3.09 11.30
CA HIS A 95 2.14 2.75 10.68
C HIS A 95 2.06 1.28 10.27
N LEU A 96 2.20 1.02 8.98
CA LEU A 96 2.39 -0.32 8.43
C LEU A 96 3.86 -0.49 8.09
N GLN A 97 4.48 -1.54 8.62
CA GLN A 97 5.80 -1.99 8.19
C GLN A 97 5.67 -3.38 7.57
N LEU A 98 6.32 -3.60 6.44
CA LEU A 98 6.46 -4.93 5.84
C LEU A 98 7.83 -5.08 5.17
N GLN A 99 8.20 -6.30 4.90
CA GLN A 99 9.35 -6.62 4.06
C GLN A 99 8.90 -7.36 2.82
N PHE A 100 9.49 -7.04 1.66
CA PHE A 100 9.28 -7.78 0.44
C PHE A 100 10.60 -8.21 -0.20
N LYS A 101 10.53 -9.27 -1.00
CA LYS A 101 11.64 -9.80 -1.80
C LYS A 101 11.10 -10.35 -3.11
N TRP A 102 11.68 -9.96 -4.23
CA TRP A 102 11.35 -10.56 -5.50
C TRP A 102 11.79 -12.02 -5.57
N GLY A 103 10.95 -12.86 -6.20
CA GLY A 103 11.31 -14.21 -6.60
C GLY A 103 12.07 -14.24 -7.93
N LYS A 104 11.90 -15.33 -8.67
CA LYS A 104 12.57 -15.52 -9.97
C LYS A 104 11.59 -15.62 -11.13
N LEU A 105 10.34 -15.94 -10.85
CA LEU A 105 9.35 -16.23 -11.88
C LEU A 105 8.66 -14.96 -12.36
N LYS A 106 8.45 -14.88 -13.66
CA LYS A 106 7.68 -13.82 -14.33
C LYS A 106 6.71 -14.47 -15.33
N TRP A 107 5.52 -13.91 -15.42
CA TRP A 107 4.40 -14.47 -16.15
C TRP A 107 3.88 -13.52 -17.22
N HIS A 108 3.22 -14.09 -18.22
CA HIS A 108 2.50 -13.32 -19.23
C HIS A 108 1.38 -12.46 -18.56
N PRO A 109 1.15 -11.19 -19.00
CA PRO A 109 1.83 -10.50 -20.13
C PRO A 109 3.16 -9.81 -19.73
N LYS A 110 3.53 -9.80 -18.42
CA LYS A 110 4.73 -9.09 -17.91
C LYS A 110 6.02 -9.90 -17.93
N LYS A 111 6.10 -11.02 -18.66
CA LYS A 111 7.27 -11.91 -18.70
C LYS A 111 8.59 -11.19 -19.03
N ASN A 112 8.55 -10.20 -19.92
CA ASN A 112 9.70 -9.41 -20.35
C ASN A 112 9.70 -7.97 -19.79
N ALA A 113 8.75 -7.62 -18.91
CA ALA A 113 8.67 -6.32 -18.26
C ALA A 113 9.41 -6.31 -16.92
N LYS A 114 9.45 -5.19 -16.22
CA LYS A 114 9.86 -5.08 -14.82
C LYS A 114 9.01 -6.01 -13.95
N MET A 115 9.56 -6.55 -12.86
CA MET A 115 8.78 -7.22 -11.83
C MET A 115 7.83 -6.22 -11.21
N ASP A 116 6.57 -6.62 -11.00
CA ASP A 116 5.50 -5.71 -10.61
C ASP A 116 4.58 -6.30 -9.55
N SER A 117 4.23 -5.48 -8.59
CA SER A 117 3.31 -5.70 -7.49
C SER A 117 2.98 -4.34 -6.88
N GLY A 118 2.17 -4.27 -5.83
CA GLY A 118 1.84 -3.04 -5.12
C GLY A 118 1.29 -3.28 -3.73
N LEU A 119 1.50 -2.30 -2.86
CA LEU A 119 0.85 -2.19 -1.57
C LEU A 119 -0.27 -1.14 -1.68
N LEU A 120 -1.51 -1.62 -1.80
CA LEU A 120 -2.69 -0.77 -1.85
C LEU A 120 -3.19 -0.54 -0.42
N TYR A 121 -3.34 0.71 -0.06
CA TYR A 121 -3.83 1.11 1.26
C TYR A 121 -5.08 1.97 1.16
N HIS A 122 -5.87 1.99 2.23
CA HIS A 122 -7.23 2.52 2.24
C HIS A 122 -8.09 1.90 1.13
N ALA A 123 -7.82 0.62 0.79
CA ALA A 123 -8.56 -0.10 -0.24
C ALA A 123 -10.01 -0.29 0.19
N ASN A 124 -10.94 0.09 -0.69
CA ASN A 124 -12.37 0.09 -0.39
C ASN A 124 -13.22 -0.23 -1.63
N GLY A 125 -14.52 -0.37 -1.42
CA GLY A 125 -15.47 -0.67 -2.49
C GLY A 125 -15.34 -2.10 -3.04
N GLU A 126 -15.60 -2.25 -4.32
CA GLU A 126 -15.64 -3.55 -4.98
C GLU A 126 -14.25 -4.06 -5.36
N GLN A 127 -14.09 -5.37 -5.33
CA GLN A 127 -12.94 -6.04 -5.92
C GLN A 127 -12.96 -5.84 -7.44
N GLY A 128 -11.78 -5.63 -8.03
CA GLY A 128 -11.67 -5.43 -9.48
C GLY A 128 -12.02 -4.02 -9.97
N ALA A 129 -12.28 -3.06 -9.09
CA ALA A 129 -12.60 -1.67 -9.45
C ALA A 129 -11.50 -1.01 -10.32
N ASP A 130 -10.23 -1.28 -10.04
CA ASP A 130 -9.12 -0.83 -10.89
C ASP A 130 -8.69 -1.95 -11.86
N ASN A 131 -8.81 -1.67 -13.15
CA ASN A 131 -8.44 -2.56 -14.26
C ASN A 131 -9.03 -3.98 -14.21
N GLY A 132 -10.06 -4.21 -13.39
CA GLY A 132 -10.68 -5.54 -13.21
C GLY A 132 -9.90 -6.45 -12.25
N PHE A 133 -8.87 -5.95 -11.54
CA PHE A 133 -8.01 -6.75 -10.68
C PHE A 133 -7.97 -6.26 -9.23
N TRP A 134 -7.95 -4.97 -8.99
CA TRP A 134 -7.68 -4.38 -7.67
C TRP A 134 -8.84 -3.52 -7.17
N MET A 135 -8.84 -3.24 -5.89
CA MET A 135 -9.83 -2.34 -5.28
C MET A 135 -9.51 -0.88 -5.61
N GLN A 136 -10.48 0.01 -5.42
CA GLN A 136 -10.18 1.44 -5.32
C GLN A 136 -9.28 1.67 -4.12
N ALA A 137 -8.14 2.34 -4.31
CA ALA A 137 -7.14 2.50 -3.26
C ALA A 137 -6.12 3.59 -3.60
N GLN A 138 -5.36 3.98 -2.60
CA GLN A 138 -4.06 4.62 -2.76
C GLN A 138 -2.99 3.53 -2.87
N GLU A 139 -2.03 3.67 -3.77
CA GLU A 139 -1.01 2.65 -3.98
C GLU A 139 0.39 3.16 -3.68
N PHE A 140 1.10 2.40 -2.85
CA PHE A 140 2.53 2.44 -2.69
C PHE A 140 3.11 1.40 -3.67
N GLN A 141 3.64 1.87 -4.79
CA GLN A 141 4.14 1.01 -5.86
C GLN A 141 5.28 0.12 -5.38
N ILE A 142 5.20 -1.16 -5.72
CA ILE A 142 6.28 -2.13 -5.58
C ILE A 142 6.57 -2.65 -7.00
N GLN A 143 7.34 -1.89 -7.76
CA GLN A 143 7.81 -2.29 -9.08
C GLN A 143 9.32 -2.14 -9.12
N GLU A 144 10.01 -3.08 -9.76
CA GLU A 144 11.47 -3.10 -9.86
C GLU A 144 12.01 -1.78 -10.43
N GLY A 145 12.78 -1.05 -9.61
CA GLY A 145 13.32 0.28 -9.93
C GLY A 145 12.31 1.42 -9.80
N ASP A 146 11.02 1.16 -9.50
CA ASP A 146 9.99 2.18 -9.27
C ASP A 146 9.34 2.06 -7.88
N CYS A 147 9.91 1.23 -6.99
CA CYS A 147 9.42 1.05 -5.63
C CYS A 147 9.44 2.37 -4.85
N GLY A 148 8.28 2.75 -4.31
CA GLY A 148 8.09 4.02 -3.60
C GLY A 148 7.29 5.06 -4.37
N ASP A 149 7.05 4.88 -5.66
CA ASP A 149 6.14 5.74 -6.41
C ASP A 149 4.73 5.67 -5.82
N TYR A 150 3.95 6.69 -6.08
CA TYR A 150 2.53 6.71 -5.77
C TYR A 150 1.70 6.52 -7.04
N TRP A 151 0.61 5.75 -6.93
CA TRP A 151 -0.47 5.66 -7.91
C TRP A 151 -1.85 5.78 -7.25
N GLY A 152 -2.77 6.52 -7.91
CA GLY A 152 -4.18 6.53 -7.53
C GLY A 152 -4.96 5.46 -8.29
N CYS A 153 -5.56 4.48 -7.60
CA CYS A 153 -6.30 3.38 -8.21
C CYS A 153 -7.81 3.66 -8.20
N ALA A 154 -8.48 3.43 -9.35
CA ALA A 154 -9.94 3.55 -9.52
C ALA A 154 -10.52 4.89 -9.03
N GLY A 155 -9.82 6.01 -9.31
CA GLY A 155 -10.30 7.36 -8.95
C GLY A 155 -9.95 7.84 -7.54
N ALA A 156 -9.13 7.11 -6.79
CA ALA A 156 -8.43 7.63 -5.61
C ALA A 156 -7.31 8.59 -6.05
N TYR A 157 -7.02 9.62 -5.24
CA TYR A 157 -6.01 10.62 -5.57
C TYR A 157 -5.47 11.36 -4.35
N PHE A 158 -4.27 11.94 -4.54
CA PHE A 158 -3.55 12.77 -3.56
C PHE A 158 -3.10 14.10 -4.16
N ASP A 159 -2.70 15.02 -3.29
CA ASP A 159 -1.84 16.13 -3.62
C ASP A 159 -0.41 15.82 -3.16
N ALA A 160 0.58 16.26 -3.92
CA ALA A 160 1.99 16.14 -3.54
C ALA A 160 2.81 17.36 -3.99
N PRO A 161 3.80 17.79 -3.20
CA PRO A 161 4.78 18.78 -3.65
C PRO A 161 5.74 18.11 -4.63
N THR A 162 5.82 18.62 -5.85
CA THR A 162 6.59 17.98 -6.93
C THR A 162 7.36 18.98 -7.77
N LYS A 163 8.43 18.50 -8.40
CA LYS A 163 9.12 19.16 -9.49
C LYS A 163 8.81 18.43 -10.79
N LYS A 164 8.41 19.17 -11.81
CA LYS A 164 8.23 18.64 -13.16
C LYS A 164 9.61 18.45 -13.80
N GLU A 165 9.95 17.20 -14.18
CA GLU A 165 11.22 16.88 -14.85
C GLU A 165 11.06 16.89 -16.38
N LYS A 166 9.97 16.34 -16.89
CA LYS A 166 9.56 16.33 -18.29
C LYS A 166 8.07 16.11 -18.42
N ASP A 167 7.55 16.01 -19.63
CA ASP A 167 6.12 15.79 -19.83
C ASP A 167 5.60 14.56 -19.08
N SER A 168 4.57 14.78 -18.28
CA SER A 168 3.92 13.77 -17.43
C SER A 168 4.83 13.10 -16.37
N VAL A 169 6.05 13.65 -16.12
CA VAL A 169 6.96 13.16 -15.08
C VAL A 169 7.08 14.20 -13.97
N TYR A 170 6.42 13.94 -12.86
CA TYR A 170 6.42 14.77 -11.66
C TYR A 170 7.07 14.01 -10.52
N VAL A 171 8.24 14.45 -10.11
CA VAL A 171 9.06 13.82 -9.07
C VAL A 171 8.79 14.51 -7.73
N TYR A 172 8.55 13.71 -6.68
CA TYR A 172 8.40 14.24 -5.33
C TYR A 172 9.59 15.13 -4.94
N ASN A 173 9.27 16.32 -4.47
CA ASN A 173 10.22 17.28 -3.95
C ASN A 173 9.56 18.05 -2.81
N PRO A 174 10.06 17.98 -1.56
CA PRO A 174 9.43 18.65 -0.41
C PRO A 174 9.35 20.17 -0.56
N ASN A 175 10.18 20.78 -1.41
CA ASN A 175 10.17 22.21 -1.73
C ASN A 175 9.50 22.50 -3.10
N GLY A 176 8.84 21.51 -3.70
CA GLY A 176 8.19 21.63 -5.00
C GLY A 176 6.83 22.30 -4.93
N GLU A 177 6.24 22.49 -6.11
CA GLU A 177 4.89 23.00 -6.23
C GLU A 177 3.87 21.91 -5.85
N MET A 178 2.89 22.27 -5.01
CA MET A 178 1.81 21.37 -4.64
C MET A 178 0.88 21.16 -5.85
N ARG A 179 0.67 19.88 -6.23
CA ARG A 179 -0.15 19.47 -7.39
C ARG A 179 -1.07 18.33 -7.01
N THR A 180 -2.21 18.26 -7.71
CA THR A 180 -3.18 17.16 -7.56
C THR A 180 -2.91 16.06 -8.59
N PHE A 181 -2.70 14.82 -8.12
CA PHE A 181 -2.43 13.65 -8.96
C PHE A 181 -3.65 12.75 -9.06
N LYS A 182 -4.40 12.91 -10.15
CA LYS A 182 -5.67 12.27 -10.39
C LYS A 182 -5.75 11.76 -11.82
N ASP A 183 -6.43 10.64 -12.02
CA ASP A 183 -6.69 10.12 -13.36
C ASP A 183 -7.38 11.17 -14.27
N LYS A 184 -7.02 11.18 -15.53
CA LYS A 184 -7.54 12.11 -16.57
C LYS A 184 -7.20 13.58 -16.34
N THR A 185 -6.17 13.91 -15.58
CA THR A 185 -5.56 15.24 -15.52
C THR A 185 -4.23 15.26 -16.26
N ILE A 186 -3.66 16.46 -16.46
CA ILE A 186 -2.36 16.63 -17.14
C ILE A 186 -1.22 16.05 -16.30
N GLU A 187 -1.34 16.09 -14.98
CA GLU A 187 -0.40 15.47 -14.03
C GLU A 187 -0.48 13.95 -14.05
N GLY A 188 -1.67 13.40 -14.43
CA GLY A 188 -1.95 11.99 -14.32
C GLY A 188 -2.13 11.53 -12.87
N ARG A 189 -2.11 10.22 -12.64
CA ARG A 189 -2.37 9.61 -11.33
C ARG A 189 -1.12 9.08 -10.62
N ARG A 190 0.10 9.42 -11.10
CA ARG A 190 1.38 8.94 -10.57
C ARG A 190 2.22 10.09 -10.04
N VAL A 191 2.82 9.92 -8.86
CA VAL A 191 3.94 10.72 -8.37
C VAL A 191 5.17 9.84 -8.34
N PHE A 192 6.23 10.28 -9.03
CA PHE A 192 7.50 9.56 -9.00
C PHE A 192 8.21 9.83 -7.68
N LYS A 193 8.82 8.81 -7.10
CA LYS A 193 9.68 8.90 -5.92
C LYS A 193 10.83 9.87 -6.15
N SER A 194 11.32 10.48 -5.07
CA SER A 194 12.44 11.44 -5.14
C SER A 194 13.76 10.80 -5.57
N PHE A 195 14.00 9.54 -5.19
CA PHE A 195 15.18 8.76 -5.57
C PHE A 195 14.93 7.26 -5.36
N ASP A 196 15.78 6.44 -5.94
CA ASP A 196 15.73 5.00 -5.76
C ASP A 196 16.45 4.57 -4.47
N ALA A 197 15.71 3.90 -3.58
CA ALA A 197 16.21 3.36 -2.32
C ALA A 197 16.04 1.83 -2.24
N GLU A 198 15.64 1.18 -3.35
CA GLU A 198 15.43 -0.26 -3.42
C GLU A 198 16.77 -1.01 -3.36
N ASN A 199 16.80 -2.13 -2.64
CA ASN A 199 17.91 -3.08 -2.69
C ASN A 199 17.83 -3.91 -3.98
N ALA A 200 18.94 -4.50 -4.37
CA ALA A 200 19.02 -5.33 -5.57
C ALA A 200 17.98 -6.46 -5.56
N THR A 201 17.49 -6.83 -6.74
CA THR A 201 16.52 -7.91 -6.96
C THR A 201 16.96 -9.20 -6.23
N GLY A 202 16.03 -9.79 -5.50
CA GLY A 202 16.27 -10.99 -4.67
C GLY A 202 16.76 -10.70 -3.25
N GLN A 203 17.00 -9.44 -2.90
CA GLN A 203 17.24 -9.02 -1.52
C GLN A 203 15.95 -8.54 -0.86
N TRP A 204 15.89 -8.63 0.49
CA TRP A 204 14.77 -8.08 1.25
C TRP A 204 14.81 -6.56 1.28
N ASN A 205 13.67 -5.95 0.99
CA ASN A 205 13.40 -4.52 1.14
C ASN A 205 12.44 -4.32 2.31
N THR A 206 12.62 -3.26 3.08
CA THR A 206 11.69 -2.84 4.13
C THR A 206 10.90 -1.64 3.64
N LEU A 207 9.58 -1.73 3.70
CA LEU A 207 8.67 -0.62 3.45
C LEU A 207 8.03 -0.18 4.76
N ASP A 208 8.03 1.12 4.98
CA ASP A 208 7.25 1.75 6.03
C ASP A 208 6.24 2.70 5.39
N LEU A 209 4.97 2.51 5.71
CA LEU A 209 3.86 3.37 5.30
C LEU A 209 3.24 4.00 6.55
N TYR A 210 3.31 5.30 6.66
CA TYR A 210 2.57 6.05 7.67
C TYR A 210 1.31 6.64 7.04
N CYS A 211 0.15 6.40 7.67
CA CYS A 211 -1.13 7.03 7.33
C CYS A 211 -1.71 7.69 8.58
N PHE A 212 -1.93 9.00 8.54
CA PHE A 212 -2.57 9.72 9.63
C PHE A 212 -3.43 10.86 9.08
N GLY A 213 -4.73 10.86 9.42
CA GLY A 213 -5.69 11.72 8.75
C GLY A 213 -5.65 11.46 7.24
N ASP A 214 -5.51 12.51 6.47
CA ASP A 214 -5.44 12.47 5.00
C ASP A 214 -4.01 12.51 4.42
N THR A 215 -3.02 12.27 5.27
CA THR A 215 -1.59 12.29 4.90
C THR A 215 -1.00 10.88 4.89
N ALA A 216 -0.18 10.58 3.87
CA ALA A 216 0.59 9.35 3.78
C ALA A 216 2.08 9.62 3.52
N VAL A 217 2.96 8.75 4.05
CA VAL A 217 4.40 8.81 3.83
C VAL A 217 4.89 7.45 3.36
N HIS A 218 5.54 7.42 2.20
CA HIS A 218 6.21 6.23 1.66
C HIS A 218 7.69 6.24 2.01
N ILE A 219 8.16 5.18 2.64
CA ILE A 219 9.55 5.01 3.06
C ILE A 219 10.07 3.68 2.56
N VAL A 220 11.17 3.68 1.85
CA VAL A 220 11.86 2.50 1.34
C VAL A 220 13.21 2.39 2.02
N ASN A 221 13.48 1.28 2.69
CA ASN A 221 14.75 1.01 3.39
C ASN A 221 15.20 2.17 4.30
N GLY A 222 14.24 2.71 5.08
CA GLY A 222 14.46 3.79 6.04
C GLY A 222 14.61 5.19 5.43
N LYS A 223 14.38 5.35 4.11
CA LYS A 223 14.46 6.63 3.41
C LYS A 223 13.09 7.08 2.91
N THR A 224 12.64 8.27 3.31
CA THR A 224 11.40 8.87 2.81
C THR A 224 11.54 9.19 1.32
N VAL A 225 10.66 8.65 0.50
CA VAL A 225 10.68 8.81 -0.95
C VAL A 225 9.46 9.55 -1.50
N ASN A 226 8.36 9.57 -0.75
CA ASN A 226 7.15 10.34 -1.05
C ASN A 226 6.44 10.79 0.23
N VAL A 227 5.92 12.03 0.25
CA VAL A 227 4.96 12.53 1.24
C VAL A 227 3.75 13.07 0.48
N LEU A 228 2.58 12.55 0.79
CA LEU A 228 1.33 12.72 0.05
C LEU A 228 0.27 13.30 0.98
N TYR A 229 -0.50 14.28 0.50
CA TYR A 229 -1.45 15.05 1.28
C TYR A 229 -2.86 15.00 0.68
N HIS A 230 -3.87 15.20 1.50
CA HIS A 230 -5.27 15.32 1.08
C HIS A 230 -5.77 14.08 0.35
N SER A 231 -5.60 12.89 0.95
CA SER A 231 -6.14 11.62 0.44
C SER A 231 -7.64 11.70 0.20
N ARG A 232 -8.07 11.47 -1.04
CA ARG A 232 -9.46 11.65 -1.47
C ARG A 232 -9.86 10.62 -2.52
N HIS A 233 -11.17 10.45 -2.67
CA HIS A 233 -11.76 9.71 -3.76
C HIS A 233 -13.09 10.32 -4.19
N ILE A 234 -13.67 9.81 -5.26
CA ILE A 234 -15.00 10.25 -5.74
C ILE A 234 -16.00 9.14 -5.45
N VAL A 235 -17.02 9.47 -4.65
CA VAL A 235 -18.13 8.59 -4.31
C VAL A 235 -19.43 9.25 -4.78
N ASN A 236 -20.15 8.60 -5.68
CA ASN A 236 -21.41 9.13 -6.24
C ASN A 236 -21.29 10.59 -6.76
N GLY A 237 -20.16 10.91 -7.41
CA GLY A 237 -19.88 12.24 -7.97
C GLY A 237 -19.43 13.28 -6.95
N LYS A 238 -19.30 12.94 -5.66
CA LYS A 238 -18.80 13.82 -4.60
C LYS A 238 -17.37 13.46 -4.21
N ILE A 239 -16.59 14.48 -3.87
CA ILE A 239 -15.25 14.31 -3.32
C ILE A 239 -15.37 14.03 -1.83
N GLU A 240 -14.81 12.90 -1.38
CA GLU A 240 -14.78 12.51 0.02
C GLU A 240 -13.35 12.17 0.45
N PRO A 241 -12.98 12.40 1.73
CA PRO A 241 -11.70 11.93 2.26
C PRO A 241 -11.59 10.40 2.17
N LEU A 242 -10.40 9.90 1.80
CA LEU A 242 -10.09 8.47 1.79
C LEU A 242 -9.00 8.19 2.84
N THR A 243 -9.39 8.06 4.10
CA THR A 243 -8.48 7.98 5.25
C THR A 243 -8.51 6.64 5.96
N LYS A 244 -9.37 5.71 5.49
CA LYS A 244 -9.60 4.41 6.08
C LYS A 244 -9.86 3.36 5.00
N GLY A 245 -9.45 2.13 5.23
CA GLY A 245 -9.77 1.00 4.36
C GLY A 245 -8.90 -0.22 4.64
N LYS A 246 -9.00 -1.19 3.75
CA LYS A 246 -8.22 -2.42 3.79
C LYS A 246 -6.79 -2.18 3.31
N ILE A 247 -5.91 -3.14 3.61
CA ILE A 247 -4.59 -3.29 3.01
C ILE A 247 -4.71 -4.41 1.98
N GLN A 248 -4.32 -4.15 0.72
CA GLN A 248 -4.30 -5.14 -0.34
C GLN A 248 -2.90 -5.24 -0.93
N LEU A 249 -2.42 -6.46 -1.19
CA LEU A 249 -1.15 -6.74 -1.87
C LEU A 249 -1.45 -7.34 -3.23
N GLN A 250 -0.78 -6.84 -4.26
CA GLN A 250 -1.04 -7.23 -5.65
C GLN A 250 -0.32 -8.51 -6.05
N SER A 251 -0.96 -9.26 -6.94
CA SER A 251 -0.39 -10.27 -7.81
C SER A 251 -0.43 -9.72 -9.23
N GLU A 252 0.74 -9.46 -9.84
CA GLU A 252 0.82 -8.71 -11.10
C GLU A 252 1.96 -9.19 -12.02
N GLY A 253 2.01 -10.47 -12.28
CA GLY A 253 2.91 -11.04 -13.30
C GLY A 253 4.32 -11.32 -12.82
N ALA A 254 4.64 -11.12 -11.53
CA ALA A 254 5.94 -11.44 -10.94
C ALA A 254 5.79 -12.15 -9.58
N GLU A 255 6.68 -13.10 -9.35
CA GLU A 255 6.78 -13.80 -8.06
C GLU A 255 7.35 -12.86 -6.99
N ILE A 256 6.66 -12.78 -5.85
CA ILE A 256 7.05 -11.92 -4.73
C ILE A 256 6.76 -12.58 -3.38
N TYR A 257 7.59 -12.28 -2.41
CA TYR A 257 7.49 -12.74 -1.03
C TYR A 257 7.32 -11.55 -0.09
N PHE A 258 6.41 -11.67 0.87
CA PHE A 258 6.19 -10.67 1.92
C PHE A 258 6.31 -11.30 3.30
N LYS A 259 6.96 -10.61 4.23
CA LYS A 259 7.01 -11.00 5.64
C LYS A 259 6.92 -9.79 6.57
N ASN A 260 6.77 -10.06 7.87
CA ASN A 260 6.74 -9.03 8.90
C ASN A 260 5.71 -7.91 8.61
N ILE A 261 4.51 -8.30 8.11
CA ILE A 261 3.43 -7.36 7.82
C ILE A 261 2.81 -6.93 9.15
N VAL A 262 3.27 -5.80 9.69
CA VAL A 262 2.89 -5.32 11.02
C VAL A 262 2.20 -3.97 10.93
N VAL A 263 0.99 -3.88 11.45
CA VAL A 263 0.24 -2.63 11.60
C VAL A 263 0.25 -2.19 13.06
N THR A 264 0.60 -0.93 13.27
CA THR A 264 0.64 -0.29 14.59
C THR A 264 -0.19 0.97 14.55
N ASN A 265 -1.15 1.13 15.48
CA ASN A 265 -1.92 2.38 15.57
C ASN A 265 -1.00 3.52 16.01
N ILE A 266 -1.16 4.68 15.39
CA ILE A 266 -0.40 5.90 15.70
C ILE A 266 -1.32 7.06 16.05
N THR A 267 -0.79 8.05 16.73
CA THR A 267 -1.48 9.31 17.11
C THR A 267 -0.92 10.52 16.36
N GLY A 268 -0.04 10.31 15.40
CA GLY A 268 0.59 11.31 14.55
C GLY A 268 1.73 10.70 13.72
N ILE A 269 2.14 11.39 12.66
CA ILE A 269 3.32 11.03 11.87
C ILE A 269 4.55 11.65 12.54
N PRO A 270 5.62 10.86 12.81
CA PRO A 270 6.85 11.41 13.38
C PRO A 270 7.46 12.48 12.45
N VAL A 271 7.83 13.65 12.99
CA VAL A 271 8.41 14.76 12.20
C VAL A 271 9.67 14.32 11.43
N ALA A 272 10.42 13.38 11.96
CA ALA A 272 11.65 12.87 11.33
C ALA A 272 11.42 12.21 9.97
N VAL A 273 10.22 11.63 9.73
CA VAL A 273 9.89 10.96 8.45
C VAL A 273 9.22 11.89 7.43
N LEU A 274 8.95 13.14 7.78
CA LEU A 274 8.39 14.16 6.88
C LEU A 274 9.47 15.00 6.18
N LYS A 275 10.75 14.70 6.42
CA LYS A 275 11.92 15.48 5.95
C LYS A 275 12.61 14.77 4.79
#